data_16b2c08c6a29cfbd2537356c924a038c
#
_entry.id   16b2c08c6a29cfbd2537356c924a038c
#
_cell.length_a   1.000
_cell.length_b   1.000
_cell.length_c   1.000
_cell.angle_alpha   90.00
_cell.angle_beta   90.00
_cell.angle_gamma   90.00
#
_symmetry.space_group_name_H-M   'P 1'
#
loop_
_entity.id
_entity.type
_entity.pdbx_description
1 polymer ?
#
loop_
_entity_poly.entity_id
_entity_poly.type
_entity_poly.pdbx_seq_one_letter_code
_entity_poly.pdbx_strand_id
1 'polypeptide(L)'
;MGTNKLKFRTFPNVQLPVCEESTVFLYKLVLYCEDVKQKKDFAGFIIRVKDIQYFLRQNSITLIYNQKPEQHCDKNTIRFNGTTSAGWDLLRHLRNAIAHGTLTKSGNSLKMTDEYNGKLTMYGNLETNLLLPLIDVIVSNRKKHK
;
A
#
# COMPACT_ATOMS: atom_id res chain seq x y z
N MET A 1 28.38 22.92 0.15
CA MET A 1 28.08 22.15 1.35
C MET A 1 27.41 20.88 0.96
N GLY A 2 28.07 19.79 1.15
CA GLY A 2 27.53 18.51 0.77
C GLY A 2 26.51 18.00 1.80
N THR A 3 25.40 17.54 1.32
CA THR A 3 24.56 16.71 2.15
C THR A 3 25.35 15.45 2.48
N ASN A 4 25.48 15.13 3.76
CA ASN A 4 26.10 13.89 4.18
C ASN A 4 25.20 12.74 3.72
N LYS A 5 25.48 12.22 2.53
CA LYS A 5 24.85 10.99 2.09
C LYS A 5 25.47 9.87 2.89
N LEU A 6 24.68 9.29 3.77
CA LEU A 6 25.07 8.09 4.47
C LEU A 6 25.24 6.97 3.42
N LYS A 7 26.48 6.49 3.31
CA LYS A 7 26.75 5.34 2.44
C LYS A 7 26.61 4.08 3.27
N PHE A 8 25.50 3.39 3.08
CA PHE A 8 25.27 2.12 3.75
C PHE A 8 25.98 1.01 3.00
N ARG A 9 27.24 0.75 3.36
CA ARG A 9 28.01 -0.33 2.75
C ARG A 9 27.57 -1.71 3.21
N THR A 10 26.80 -1.77 4.31
CA THR A 10 26.39 -3.02 4.92
C THR A 10 25.36 -3.79 4.09
N PHE A 11 24.58 -3.06 3.27
CA PHE A 11 23.49 -3.68 2.50
C PHE A 11 23.59 -3.28 1.02
N PRO A 12 24.70 -3.59 0.33
CA PRO A 12 24.92 -3.10 -1.04
C PRO A 12 23.95 -3.68 -2.07
N ASN A 13 23.34 -4.83 -1.78
CA ASN A 13 22.44 -5.51 -2.71
C ASN A 13 20.96 -5.25 -2.41
N VAL A 14 20.66 -4.40 -1.44
CA VAL A 14 19.27 -4.06 -1.13
C VAL A 14 18.85 -2.92 -2.05
N GLN A 15 17.81 -3.20 -2.86
CA GLN A 15 17.26 -2.20 -3.76
C GLN A 15 15.89 -1.76 -3.27
N LEU A 16 15.65 -0.47 -3.35
CA LEU A 16 14.34 0.09 -3.00
C LEU A 16 13.38 -0.08 -4.18
N PRO A 17 12.13 -0.45 -3.92
CA PRO A 17 11.14 -0.60 -5.00
C PRO A 17 10.73 0.73 -5.63
N VAL A 18 10.99 1.83 -4.93
CA VAL A 18 10.69 3.19 -5.38
C VAL A 18 11.90 4.08 -5.09
N CYS A 19 11.90 5.31 -5.61
CA CYS A 19 13.00 6.24 -5.35
C CYS A 19 13.10 6.59 -3.85
N GLU A 20 14.23 7.12 -3.43
CA GLU A 20 14.52 7.44 -2.03
C GLU A 20 13.45 8.36 -1.42
N GLU A 21 13.01 9.39 -2.16
CA GLU A 21 11.99 10.31 -1.69
C GLU A 21 10.66 9.61 -1.42
N SER A 22 10.27 8.72 -2.33
CA SER A 22 9.06 7.93 -2.17
C SER A 22 9.18 6.93 -1.02
N THR A 23 10.39 6.44 -0.76
CA THR A 23 10.64 5.53 0.36
C THR A 23 10.35 6.20 1.69
N VAL A 24 10.67 7.49 1.83
CA VAL A 24 10.31 8.26 3.03
C VAL A 24 8.79 8.27 3.22
N PHE A 25 8.04 8.46 2.14
CA PHE A 25 6.56 8.40 2.20
C PHE A 25 6.08 7.03 2.68
N LEU A 26 6.66 5.95 2.15
CA LEU A 26 6.27 4.59 2.54
C LEU A 26 6.60 4.32 4.02
N TYR A 27 7.73 4.82 4.50
CA TYR A 27 8.05 4.71 5.93
C TYR A 27 7.03 5.45 6.79
N LYS A 28 6.62 6.65 6.37
CA LYS A 28 5.56 7.39 7.07
C LYS A 28 4.24 6.61 7.09
N LEU A 29 3.92 5.89 6.03
CA LEU A 29 2.75 5.02 6.02
C LEU A 29 2.84 3.95 7.10
N VAL A 30 4.01 3.32 7.24
CA VAL A 30 4.21 2.30 8.29
C VAL A 30 3.94 2.90 9.67
N LEU A 31 4.50 4.06 9.96
CA LEU A 31 4.29 4.74 11.24
C LEU A 31 2.82 5.13 11.45
N TYR A 32 2.17 5.61 10.40
CA TYR A 32 0.77 5.98 10.44
C TYR A 32 -0.12 4.77 10.76
N CYS A 33 0.14 3.64 10.12
CA CYS A 33 -0.63 2.42 10.37
C CYS A 33 -0.42 1.91 11.80
N GLU A 34 0.79 1.99 12.34
CA GLU A 34 1.04 1.61 13.72
C GLU A 34 0.28 2.50 14.70
N ASP A 35 0.22 3.81 14.44
CA ASP A 35 -0.56 4.73 15.27
C ASP A 35 -2.05 4.40 15.24
N VAL A 36 -2.61 4.18 14.07
CA VAL A 36 -4.01 3.79 13.91
C VAL A 36 -4.30 2.50 14.67
N LYS A 37 -3.41 1.51 14.54
CA LYS A 37 -3.56 0.22 15.20
C LYS A 37 -3.55 0.35 16.72
N GLN A 38 -2.64 1.16 17.28
CA GLN A 38 -2.57 1.37 18.71
C GLN A 38 -3.84 2.02 19.27
N LYS A 39 -4.39 2.98 18.53
CA LYS A 39 -5.63 3.67 18.90
C LYS A 39 -6.87 2.87 18.58
N LYS A 40 -6.73 1.74 17.88
CA LYS A 40 -7.83 0.91 17.40
C LYS A 40 -8.89 1.71 16.62
N ASP A 41 -8.45 2.74 15.94
CA ASP A 41 -9.33 3.67 15.22
C ASP A 41 -9.37 3.31 13.74
N PHE A 42 -9.99 2.18 13.42
CA PHE A 42 -10.06 1.61 12.07
C PHE A 42 -11.23 2.15 11.25
N ALA A 43 -12.17 2.79 11.90
CA ALA A 43 -13.32 3.36 11.21
C ALA A 43 -12.93 4.61 10.42
N GLY A 44 -13.72 4.96 9.44
CA GLY A 44 -13.47 6.15 8.64
C GLY A 44 -12.72 5.93 7.35
N PHE A 45 -12.06 4.78 7.18
CA PHE A 45 -11.39 4.44 5.92
C PHE A 45 -12.38 3.81 4.94
N ILE A 46 -13.26 4.63 4.39
CA ILE A 46 -14.37 4.17 3.55
C ILE A 46 -13.99 4.34 2.09
N ILE A 47 -13.83 3.23 1.36
CA ILE A 47 -13.45 3.27 -0.07
C ILE A 47 -14.58 3.81 -0.95
N ARG A 48 -15.85 3.69 -0.53
CA ARG A 48 -16.99 4.15 -1.31
C ARG A 48 -17.10 5.66 -1.43
N VAL A 49 -16.23 6.42 -0.76
CA VAL A 49 -16.20 7.87 -0.86
C VAL A 49 -16.02 8.29 -2.33
N LYS A 50 -16.74 9.31 -2.74
CA LYS A 50 -16.80 9.77 -4.14
C LYS A 50 -15.42 10.08 -4.71
N ASP A 51 -14.57 10.76 -3.97
CA ASP A 51 -13.23 11.13 -4.43
C ASP A 51 -12.33 9.91 -4.67
N ILE A 52 -12.45 8.89 -3.80
CA ILE A 52 -11.70 7.66 -3.98
C ILE A 52 -12.20 6.92 -5.22
N GLN A 53 -13.51 6.80 -5.39
CA GLN A 53 -14.09 6.13 -6.56
C GLN A 53 -13.71 6.84 -7.86
N TYR A 54 -13.71 8.16 -7.85
CA TYR A 54 -13.27 8.94 -8.99
C TYR A 54 -11.80 8.65 -9.35
N PHE A 55 -10.93 8.67 -8.33
CA PHE A 55 -9.51 8.36 -8.52
C PHE A 55 -9.31 6.96 -9.13
N LEU A 56 -10.00 5.96 -8.60
CA LEU A 56 -9.89 4.59 -9.10
C LEU A 56 -10.30 4.50 -10.57
N ARG A 57 -11.42 5.13 -10.94
CA ARG A 57 -11.90 5.12 -12.32
C ARG A 57 -10.95 5.85 -13.27
N GLN A 58 -10.46 7.02 -12.86
CA GLN A 58 -9.57 7.82 -13.70
C GLN A 58 -8.25 7.11 -13.97
N ASN A 59 -7.80 6.26 -13.09
CA ASN A 59 -6.53 5.56 -13.22
C ASN A 59 -6.71 4.07 -13.57
N SER A 60 -7.92 3.66 -13.85
CA SER A 60 -8.26 2.26 -14.19
C SER A 60 -7.76 1.26 -13.15
N ILE A 61 -7.88 1.61 -11.87
CA ILE A 61 -7.50 0.74 -10.77
C ILE A 61 -8.72 -0.04 -10.30
N THR A 62 -8.55 -1.35 -10.16
CA THR A 62 -9.59 -2.26 -9.66
C THR A 62 -9.18 -2.80 -8.29
N LEU A 63 -10.02 -2.57 -7.28
CA LEU A 63 -9.84 -3.13 -5.95
C LEU A 63 -10.91 -4.21 -5.73
N ILE A 64 -10.48 -5.43 -5.40
CA ILE A 64 -11.37 -6.56 -5.17
C ILE A 64 -11.22 -6.97 -3.71
N TYR A 65 -12.27 -6.70 -2.93
CA TYR A 65 -12.31 -6.88 -1.49
C TYR A 65 -13.14 -8.12 -1.12
N ASN A 66 -12.73 -8.79 -0.06
CA ASN A 66 -13.37 -10.02 0.45
C ASN A 66 -13.30 -11.22 -0.49
N GLN A 67 -12.41 -11.17 -1.47
CA GLN A 67 -12.12 -12.30 -2.34
C GLN A 67 -10.98 -13.13 -1.75
N LYS A 68 -10.94 -14.42 -2.10
CA LYS A 68 -9.78 -15.24 -1.84
C LYS A 68 -8.67 -14.78 -2.79
N PRO A 69 -7.61 -14.13 -2.29
CA PRO A 69 -6.57 -13.64 -3.20
C PRO A 69 -5.85 -14.78 -3.87
N GLU A 70 -5.63 -14.64 -5.18
CA GLU A 70 -4.88 -15.59 -5.97
C GLU A 70 -3.88 -14.81 -6.82
N GLN A 71 -2.78 -15.45 -7.21
CA GLN A 71 -1.85 -14.87 -8.16
C GLN A 71 -2.59 -14.53 -9.46
N HIS A 72 -2.34 -13.33 -9.98
CA HIS A 72 -2.94 -12.88 -11.22
C HIS A 72 -1.99 -11.92 -11.95
N CYS A 73 -2.24 -11.73 -13.23
CA CYS A 73 -1.48 -10.79 -14.06
C CYS A 73 -2.33 -9.57 -14.46
N ASP A 74 -3.46 -9.36 -13.79
CA ASP A 74 -4.37 -8.26 -14.10
C ASP A 74 -3.72 -6.92 -13.78
N LYS A 75 -3.67 -6.04 -14.76
CA LYS A 75 -3.04 -4.73 -14.62
C LYS A 75 -3.83 -3.86 -13.64
N ASN A 76 -3.11 -3.13 -12.80
CA ASN A 76 -3.69 -2.18 -11.83
C ASN A 76 -4.83 -2.77 -11.01
N THR A 77 -4.68 -4.04 -10.62
CA THR A 77 -5.69 -4.77 -9.84
C THR A 77 -5.06 -5.24 -8.53
N ILE A 78 -5.75 -4.98 -7.43
CA ILE A 78 -5.35 -5.43 -6.10
C ILE A 78 -6.48 -6.27 -5.52
N ARG A 79 -6.20 -7.53 -5.23
CA ARG A 79 -7.13 -8.46 -4.56
C ARG A 79 -6.65 -8.63 -3.12
N PHE A 80 -7.53 -8.40 -2.17
CA PHE A 80 -7.18 -8.50 -0.76
C PHE A 80 -8.37 -8.91 0.07
N ASN A 81 -8.09 -9.59 1.17
CA ASN A 81 -9.11 -9.93 2.13
C ASN A 81 -9.04 -8.97 3.33
N GLY A 82 -10.07 -9.01 4.15
CA GLY A 82 -10.08 -8.19 5.34
C GLY A 82 -11.25 -8.51 6.24
N THR A 83 -11.19 -7.95 7.43
CA THR A 83 -12.16 -8.20 8.50
C THR A 83 -12.74 -6.91 9.08
N THR A 84 -12.23 -5.76 8.65
CA THR A 84 -12.63 -4.46 9.19
C THR A 84 -13.27 -3.62 8.09
N SER A 85 -12.69 -2.50 7.74
CA SER A 85 -13.14 -1.71 6.60
C SER A 85 -12.18 -1.90 5.43
N ALA A 86 -12.70 -1.84 4.20
CA ALA A 86 -11.89 -2.09 3.01
C ALA A 86 -10.68 -1.15 2.93
N GLY A 87 -10.87 0.13 3.26
CA GLY A 87 -9.76 1.08 3.21
C GLY A 87 -8.67 0.76 4.22
N TRP A 88 -9.04 0.44 5.45
CA TRP A 88 -8.07 0.07 6.47
C TRP A 88 -7.37 -1.25 6.12
N ASP A 89 -8.14 -2.24 5.68
CA ASP A 89 -7.55 -3.53 5.33
C ASP A 89 -6.54 -3.39 4.20
N LEU A 90 -6.82 -2.58 3.19
CA LEU A 90 -5.87 -2.32 2.11
C LEU A 90 -4.60 -1.64 2.64
N LEU A 91 -4.72 -0.60 3.46
CA LEU A 91 -3.57 0.08 4.05
C LEU A 91 -2.73 -0.89 4.90
N ARG A 92 -3.37 -1.74 5.67
CA ARG A 92 -2.71 -2.74 6.51
C ARG A 92 -1.91 -3.73 5.66
N HIS A 93 -2.50 -4.23 4.59
CA HIS A 93 -1.80 -5.14 3.68
C HIS A 93 -0.62 -4.45 2.99
N LEU A 94 -0.79 -3.20 2.56
CA LEU A 94 0.31 -2.42 1.96
C LEU A 94 1.44 -2.20 2.97
N ARG A 95 1.10 -1.86 4.20
CA ARG A 95 2.08 -1.71 5.28
C ARG A 95 2.86 -3.01 5.48
N ASN A 96 2.17 -4.14 5.50
CA ASN A 96 2.82 -5.44 5.67
C ASN A 96 3.75 -5.76 4.49
N ALA A 97 3.31 -5.50 3.27
CA ALA A 97 4.13 -5.72 2.07
C ALA A 97 5.41 -4.88 2.12
N ILE A 98 5.31 -3.62 2.55
CA ILE A 98 6.47 -2.74 2.70
C ILE A 98 7.42 -3.26 3.77
N ALA A 99 6.89 -3.59 4.94
CA ALA A 99 7.69 -4.04 6.09
C ALA A 99 8.36 -5.38 5.84
N HIS A 100 7.71 -6.29 5.10
CA HIS A 100 8.23 -7.62 4.83
C HIS A 100 9.04 -7.71 3.53
N GLY A 101 9.17 -6.60 2.79
CA GLY A 101 9.93 -6.57 1.55
C GLY A 101 9.24 -7.28 0.39
N THR A 102 7.92 -7.43 0.43
CA THR A 102 7.15 -8.08 -0.62
C THR A 102 6.50 -7.09 -1.60
N LEU A 103 6.85 -5.82 -1.49
CA LEU A 103 6.58 -4.80 -2.49
C LEU A 103 7.81 -4.72 -3.40
N THR A 104 7.69 -5.20 -4.63
CA THR A 104 8.82 -5.29 -5.55
C THR A 104 8.49 -4.60 -6.87
N LYS A 105 9.52 -4.06 -7.51
CA LYS A 105 9.39 -3.37 -8.79
C LYS A 105 9.82 -4.29 -9.93
N SER A 106 9.02 -4.34 -10.98
CA SER A 106 9.34 -5.01 -12.24
C SER A 106 8.94 -4.10 -13.39
N GLY A 107 9.92 -3.51 -14.08
CA GLY A 107 9.65 -2.50 -15.11
C GLY A 107 8.91 -1.31 -14.54
N ASN A 108 7.76 -0.97 -15.10
CA ASN A 108 6.91 0.13 -14.64
C ASN A 108 5.81 -0.34 -13.68
N SER A 109 5.87 -1.57 -13.21
CA SER A 109 4.87 -2.14 -12.34
C SER A 109 5.44 -2.45 -10.97
N LEU A 110 4.60 -2.28 -9.95
CA LEU A 110 4.86 -2.77 -8.60
C LEU A 110 4.01 -4.01 -8.37
N LYS A 111 4.65 -5.05 -7.88
CA LYS A 111 3.97 -6.25 -7.40
C LYS A 111 3.99 -6.21 -5.88
N MET A 112 2.87 -6.48 -5.28
CA MET A 112 2.74 -6.46 -3.83
C MET A 112 1.99 -7.69 -3.36
N THR A 113 2.50 -8.33 -2.32
CA THR A 113 1.86 -9.50 -1.73
C THR A 113 1.87 -9.38 -0.21
N ASP A 114 0.89 -10.00 0.42
CA ASP A 114 0.85 -10.18 1.86
C ASP A 114 0.38 -11.60 2.16
N GLU A 115 0.94 -12.21 3.19
CA GLU A 115 0.62 -13.57 3.59
C GLU A 115 0.39 -13.64 5.10
N TYR A 116 -0.48 -14.57 5.50
CA TYR A 116 -0.71 -14.88 6.90
C TYR A 116 -0.80 -16.39 7.06
N ASN A 117 0.07 -16.93 7.91
CA ASN A 117 0.17 -18.39 8.12
C ASN A 117 0.35 -19.17 6.80
N GLY A 118 1.20 -18.66 5.91
CA GLY A 118 1.49 -19.30 4.63
C GLY A 118 0.40 -19.14 3.58
N LYS A 119 -0.67 -18.43 3.88
CA LYS A 119 -1.77 -18.18 2.95
C LYS A 119 -1.70 -16.76 2.40
N LEU A 120 -1.88 -16.63 1.10
CA LEU A 120 -1.91 -15.34 0.44
C LEU A 120 -3.14 -14.56 0.88
N THR A 121 -2.93 -13.34 1.40
CA THR A 121 -4.01 -12.47 1.86
C THR A 121 -4.15 -11.20 1.03
N MET A 122 -3.16 -10.88 0.21
CA MET A 122 -3.24 -9.82 -0.77
C MET A 122 -2.33 -10.15 -1.96
N TYR A 123 -2.80 -9.86 -3.15
CA TYR A 123 -2.00 -9.90 -4.37
C TYR A 123 -2.35 -8.69 -5.23
N GLY A 124 -1.36 -7.88 -5.55
CA GLY A 124 -1.61 -6.67 -6.33
C GLY A 124 -0.54 -6.40 -7.37
N ASN A 125 -0.99 -5.81 -8.47
CA ASN A 125 -0.14 -5.22 -9.50
C ASN A 125 -0.61 -3.79 -9.70
N LEU A 126 0.33 -2.85 -9.69
CA LEU A 126 0.00 -1.44 -9.82
C LEU A 126 1.12 -0.74 -10.58
N GLU A 127 0.78 0.18 -11.47
CA GLU A 127 1.79 1.03 -12.09
C GLU A 127 2.55 1.80 -11.02
N THR A 128 3.86 1.92 -11.19
CA THR A 128 4.77 2.49 -10.18
C THR A 128 4.32 3.86 -9.68
N ASN A 129 3.79 4.68 -10.58
CA ASN A 129 3.39 6.05 -10.25
C ASN A 129 2.02 6.15 -9.56
N LEU A 130 1.30 5.04 -9.38
CA LEU A 130 -0.05 5.06 -8.81
C LEU A 130 -0.09 4.70 -7.32
N LEU A 131 0.96 4.10 -6.77
CA LEU A 131 0.95 3.63 -5.39
C LEU A 131 0.79 4.77 -4.38
N LEU A 132 1.65 5.77 -4.47
CA LEU A 132 1.61 6.89 -3.52
C LEU A 132 0.32 7.70 -3.64
N PRO A 133 -0.15 8.05 -4.86
CA PRO A 133 -1.45 8.72 -4.98
C PRO A 133 -2.61 7.90 -4.47
N LEU A 134 -2.58 6.56 -4.64
CA LEU A 134 -3.63 5.69 -4.10
C LEU A 134 -3.68 5.76 -2.57
N ILE A 135 -2.53 5.63 -1.93
CA ILE A 135 -2.43 5.74 -0.47
C ILE A 135 -2.92 7.12 -0.02
N ASP A 136 -2.47 8.17 -0.70
CA ASP A 136 -2.83 9.54 -0.34
C ASP A 136 -4.33 9.78 -0.41
N VAL A 137 -5.00 9.32 -1.47
CA VAL A 137 -6.44 9.55 -1.62
C VAL A 137 -7.23 8.79 -0.55
N ILE A 138 -6.77 7.61 -0.15
CA ILE A 138 -7.44 6.84 0.91
C ILE A 138 -7.29 7.53 2.27
N VAL A 139 -6.08 7.94 2.61
CA VAL A 139 -5.79 8.59 3.89
C VAL A 139 -6.44 9.97 3.98
N SER A 140 -6.38 10.76 2.90
CA SER A 140 -6.95 12.11 2.87
C SER A 140 -8.47 12.12 3.00
N ASN A 141 -9.13 11.03 2.64
CA ASN A 141 -10.59 10.92 2.70
C ASN A 141 -11.08 10.17 3.93
N ARG A 142 -10.21 9.93 4.89
CA ARG A 142 -10.60 9.31 6.14
C ARG A 142 -11.61 10.20 6.87
N LYS A 143 -12.74 9.62 7.24
CA LYS A 143 -13.74 10.34 8.02
C LYS A 143 -13.32 10.38 9.49
N LYS A 144 -13.26 11.59 10.04
CA LYS A 144 -12.96 11.77 11.46
C LYS A 144 -14.20 11.45 12.28
N HIS A 145 -13.99 10.74 13.39
CA HIS A 145 -15.02 10.61 14.40
C HIS A 145 -15.23 11.96 15.09
N LYS A 146 -16.47 12.30 15.23
CA LYS A 146 -16.82 13.41 16.09
C LYS A 146 -16.88 12.95 17.54
#